data_f1b2c3c951a702e1a2630473fc2b9f45
#
_entry.id   f1b2c3c951a702e1a2630473fc2b9f45
#
_cell.length_a   1.000
_cell.length_b   1.000
_cell.length_c   1.000
_cell.angle_alpha   90.00
_cell.angle_beta   90.00
_cell.angle_gamma   90.00
#
_symmetry.space_group_name_H-M   'P 1'
#
loop_
_entity.id
_entity.type
_entity.pdbx_description
1 polymer ?
#
loop_
_entity_poly.entity_id
_entity_poly.type
_entity_poly.pdbx_seq_one_letter_code
_entity_poly.pdbx_strand_id
1 'polypeptide(L)'
;FVVGVRKLGWKPSFSEPIAAGQGDTLLVDLTVPAEPTEIAAAEIREREVTTFNARAIADATRKGWKVYAPEALERFRNTGGSFLDLMREVGVSGLVLGKGDCVRSVRNNRCLVYVIDGQPAGTNVFVPPSDVYFFAVLSATESATQWGDKAPWGAIVVYTRMNGDRRRP
;
A
#
# COMPACT_ATOMS: atom_id res chain seq x y z
N PHE A 1 13.62 19.39 47.76
CA PHE A 1 12.73 19.20 46.63
C PHE A 1 13.13 20.10 45.47
N VAL A 2 12.66 19.76 44.25
CA VAL A 2 12.88 20.53 43.02
C VAL A 2 11.50 20.88 42.46
N VAL A 3 11.29 22.13 42.11
CA VAL A 3 10.04 22.58 41.47
C VAL A 3 10.25 22.64 39.97
N GLY A 4 9.36 22.02 39.20
CA GLY A 4 9.44 22.03 37.75
C GLY A 4 8.22 22.67 37.10
N VAL A 5 8.44 23.46 36.06
CA VAL A 5 7.38 24.05 35.22
C VAL A 5 7.44 23.47 33.82
N ARG A 6 6.28 23.03 33.32
CA ARG A 6 6.10 22.54 31.92
C ARG A 6 4.99 23.33 31.23
N LYS A 7 5.28 23.79 30.04
CA LYS A 7 4.34 24.46 29.17
C LYS A 7 4.44 23.83 27.75
N LEU A 8 3.31 23.61 27.12
CA LEU A 8 3.30 23.03 25.79
C LEU A 8 4.06 23.93 24.80
N GLY A 9 4.98 23.36 24.03
CA GLY A 9 5.82 24.10 23.09
C GLY A 9 7.03 24.81 23.71
N TRP A 10 7.32 24.60 25.01
CA TRP A 10 8.45 25.21 25.71
C TRP A 10 9.31 24.14 26.37
N LYS A 11 10.61 24.41 26.47
CA LYS A 11 11.51 23.53 27.23
C LYS A 11 11.11 23.52 28.71
N PRO A 12 11.05 22.37 29.38
CA PRO A 12 10.78 22.30 30.79
C PRO A 12 11.90 23.01 31.59
N SER A 13 11.52 23.81 32.58
CA SER A 13 12.46 24.50 33.49
C SER A 13 12.31 23.94 34.88
N PHE A 14 13.43 23.80 35.58
CA PHE A 14 13.49 23.28 36.96
C PHE A 14 14.24 24.24 37.84
N SER A 15 13.80 24.35 39.13
CA SER A 15 14.55 25.09 40.14
C SER A 15 15.83 24.36 40.54
N GLU A 16 16.75 25.07 41.16
CA GLU A 16 17.77 24.43 41.97
C GLU A 16 17.14 23.63 43.12
N PRO A 17 17.86 22.65 43.70
CA PRO A 17 17.37 21.91 44.86
C PRO A 17 17.10 22.85 46.03
N ILE A 18 15.88 22.81 46.57
CA ILE A 18 15.41 23.66 47.67
C ILE A 18 15.30 22.81 48.93
N ALA A 19 15.96 23.20 49.98
CA ALA A 19 15.79 22.62 51.32
C ALA A 19 14.72 23.39 52.08
N ALA A 20 13.68 22.69 52.56
CA ALA A 20 12.65 23.29 53.40
C ALA A 20 12.47 22.45 54.65
N GLY A 21 12.36 23.12 55.82
CA GLY A 21 12.00 22.50 57.08
C GLY A 21 10.51 22.27 57.25
N GLN A 22 10.14 21.52 58.28
CA GLN A 22 8.73 21.25 58.54
C GLN A 22 8.05 22.56 59.05
N GLY A 23 7.06 23.04 58.30
CA GLY A 23 6.31 24.25 58.59
C GLY A 23 6.79 25.51 57.85
N ASP A 24 7.84 25.41 57.04
CA ASP A 24 8.33 26.56 56.27
C ASP A 24 7.41 26.87 55.08
N THR A 25 7.17 28.14 54.80
CA THR A 25 6.52 28.63 53.58
C THR A 25 7.59 29.28 52.72
N LEU A 26 7.82 28.69 51.54
CA LEU A 26 8.81 29.16 50.59
C LEU A 26 8.13 29.75 49.35
N LEU A 27 8.55 30.97 48.99
CA LEU A 27 8.17 31.56 47.71
C LEU A 27 9.25 31.21 46.67
N VAL A 28 8.87 30.49 45.63
CA VAL A 28 9.77 30.08 44.55
C VAL A 28 9.38 30.81 43.29
N ASP A 29 10.28 31.66 42.80
CA ASP A 29 10.08 32.38 41.53
C ASP A 29 10.87 31.67 40.44
N LEU A 30 10.18 31.15 39.43
CA LEU A 30 10.76 30.40 38.31
C LEU A 30 10.61 31.20 37.02
N THR A 31 11.72 31.68 36.50
CA THR A 31 11.76 32.29 35.18
C THR A 31 11.88 31.22 34.12
N VAL A 32 10.82 31.08 33.27
CA VAL A 32 10.84 30.16 32.14
C VAL A 32 11.45 30.91 30.95
N PRO A 33 12.61 30.48 30.42
CA PRO A 33 13.20 31.12 29.27
C PRO A 33 12.27 30.98 28.06
N ALA A 34 12.06 32.04 27.30
CA ALA A 34 11.19 32.08 26.12
C ALA A 34 11.88 31.44 24.89
N GLU A 35 12.45 30.25 25.10
CA GLU A 35 12.97 29.47 23.99
C GLU A 35 11.90 28.47 23.52
N PRO A 36 11.28 28.68 22.35
CA PRO A 36 10.37 27.70 21.79
C PRO A 36 11.13 26.39 21.51
N THR A 37 10.51 25.27 21.81
CA THR A 37 11.04 23.98 21.37
C THR A 37 10.90 23.93 19.84
N GLU A 38 12.01 24.02 19.11
CA GLU A 38 12.00 23.71 17.69
C GLU A 38 11.59 22.24 17.53
N ILE A 39 10.38 22.03 17.06
CA ILE A 39 9.97 20.72 16.54
C ILE A 39 10.73 20.60 15.23
N ALA A 40 11.75 19.71 15.19
CA ALA A 40 12.40 19.38 13.94
C ALA A 40 11.32 19.09 12.90
N ALA A 41 11.34 19.84 11.81
CA ALA A 41 10.40 19.64 10.73
C ALA A 41 10.49 18.16 10.33
N ALA A 42 9.39 17.44 10.46
CA ALA A 42 9.31 16.09 9.94
C ALA A 42 9.39 16.22 8.42
N GLU A 43 10.57 15.97 7.86
CA GLU A 43 10.78 15.94 6.43
C GLU A 43 10.02 14.73 5.91
N ILE A 44 8.76 14.95 5.51
CA ILE A 44 7.98 13.96 4.76
C ILE A 44 8.62 13.92 3.38
N ARG A 45 9.63 13.08 3.22
CA ARG A 45 10.14 12.73 1.90
C ARG A 45 9.10 11.83 1.26
N GLU A 46 8.20 12.41 0.52
CA GLU A 46 7.41 11.66 -0.46
C GLU A 46 8.41 11.02 -1.42
N ARG A 47 8.54 9.69 -1.30
CA ARG A 47 9.42 8.92 -2.17
C ARG A 47 8.84 9.09 -3.57
N GLU A 48 9.50 9.87 -4.41
CA GLU A 48 9.06 10.13 -5.76
C GLU A 48 8.87 8.78 -6.48
N VAL A 49 7.61 8.45 -6.73
CA VAL A 49 7.23 7.20 -7.39
C VAL A 49 7.53 7.36 -8.87
N THR A 50 8.75 7.04 -9.26
CA THR A 50 9.32 7.38 -10.55
C THR A 50 8.91 6.46 -11.70
N THR A 51 8.42 5.25 -11.41
CA THR A 51 8.04 4.29 -12.45
C THR A 51 6.53 4.14 -12.58
N PHE A 52 6.06 3.83 -13.80
CA PHE A 52 4.64 3.54 -14.08
C PHE A 52 4.07 2.47 -13.15
N ASN A 53 4.79 1.36 -12.98
CA ASN A 53 4.35 0.24 -12.14
C ASN A 53 4.30 0.59 -10.65
N ALA A 54 5.24 1.38 -10.15
CA ALA A 54 5.22 1.80 -8.75
C ALA A 54 4.02 2.73 -8.46
N ARG A 55 3.67 3.62 -9.39
CA ARG A 55 2.44 4.44 -9.30
C ARG A 55 1.20 3.57 -9.33
N ALA A 56 1.16 2.58 -10.22
CA ALA A 56 0.03 1.65 -10.34
C ALA A 56 -0.16 0.82 -9.06
N ILE A 57 0.91 0.34 -8.42
CA ILE A 57 0.82 -0.33 -7.11
C ILE A 57 0.26 0.62 -6.05
N ALA A 58 0.78 1.85 -5.96
CA ALA A 58 0.30 2.83 -5.00
C ALA A 58 -1.19 3.17 -5.19
N ASP A 59 -1.64 3.31 -6.43
CA ASP A 59 -3.05 3.55 -6.76
C ASP A 59 -3.93 2.35 -6.42
N ALA A 60 -3.51 1.15 -6.75
CA ALA A 60 -4.22 -0.08 -6.41
C ALA A 60 -4.36 -0.25 -4.88
N THR A 61 -3.29 0.01 -4.14
CA THR A 61 -3.29 -0.05 -2.67
C THR A 61 -4.22 1.01 -2.07
N ARG A 62 -4.21 2.25 -2.61
CA ARG A 62 -5.11 3.33 -2.18
C ARG A 62 -6.58 3.00 -2.42
N LYS A 63 -6.89 2.27 -3.48
CA LYS A 63 -8.23 1.74 -3.79
C LYS A 63 -8.63 0.55 -2.91
N GLY A 64 -7.76 0.09 -2.02
CA GLY A 64 -7.99 -1.05 -1.15
C GLY A 64 -7.89 -2.42 -1.85
N TRP A 65 -7.32 -2.49 -3.06
CA TRP A 65 -7.16 -3.75 -3.78
C TRP A 65 -6.12 -4.64 -3.09
N LYS A 66 -6.36 -5.93 -3.08
CA LYS A 66 -5.35 -6.90 -2.66
C LYS A 66 -4.31 -7.07 -3.78
N VAL A 67 -3.19 -6.37 -3.63
CA VAL A 67 -2.08 -6.40 -4.59
C VAL A 67 -1.13 -7.55 -4.26
N TYR A 68 -0.78 -8.32 -5.28
CA TYR A 68 0.29 -9.31 -5.23
C TYR A 68 1.53 -8.69 -5.87
N ALA A 69 2.38 -8.13 -5.01
CA ALA A 69 3.54 -7.33 -5.40
C ALA A 69 4.70 -8.19 -5.96
N PRO A 70 5.66 -7.58 -6.65
CA PRO A 70 6.77 -8.29 -7.30
C PRO A 70 7.54 -9.23 -6.37
N GLU A 71 7.73 -8.82 -5.11
CA GLU A 71 8.50 -9.58 -4.11
C GLU A 71 7.81 -10.92 -3.79
N ALA A 72 6.47 -10.94 -3.77
CA ALA A 72 5.70 -12.15 -3.55
C ALA A 72 5.74 -13.10 -4.76
N LEU A 73 5.96 -12.56 -5.96
CA LEU A 73 5.94 -13.30 -7.23
C LEU A 73 7.30 -13.87 -7.61
N GLU A 74 8.41 -13.32 -7.08
CA GLU A 74 9.78 -13.72 -7.48
C GLU A 74 10.02 -15.22 -7.36
N ARG A 75 9.55 -15.85 -6.28
CA ARG A 75 9.75 -17.27 -6.01
C ARG A 75 9.10 -18.19 -7.05
N PHE A 76 8.04 -17.71 -7.71
CA PHE A 76 7.19 -18.53 -8.57
C PHE A 76 7.37 -18.24 -10.06
N ARG A 77 8.13 -17.22 -10.44
CA ARG A 77 8.30 -16.79 -11.83
C ARG A 77 8.94 -17.83 -12.73
N ASN A 78 9.83 -18.62 -12.16
CA ASN A 78 10.65 -19.59 -12.92
C ASN A 78 10.14 -21.04 -12.76
N THR A 79 9.01 -21.26 -12.09
CA THR A 79 8.52 -22.61 -11.79
C THR A 79 7.87 -23.30 -12.99
N GLY A 80 7.72 -22.63 -14.12
CA GLY A 80 7.13 -23.19 -15.35
C GLY A 80 5.67 -23.62 -15.11
N GLY A 81 4.71 -22.79 -15.44
CA GLY A 81 3.30 -23.06 -15.23
C GLY A 81 2.44 -21.98 -15.89
N SER A 82 1.14 -22.11 -15.77
CA SER A 82 0.21 -21.08 -16.23
C SER A 82 0.14 -19.91 -15.22
N PHE A 83 -0.35 -18.78 -15.68
CA PHE A 83 -0.62 -17.65 -14.77
C PHE A 83 -1.64 -18.02 -13.67
N LEU A 84 -2.57 -18.93 -13.95
CA LEU A 84 -3.49 -19.45 -12.94
C LEU A 84 -2.75 -20.23 -11.84
N ASP A 85 -1.75 -21.01 -12.21
CA ASP A 85 -0.93 -21.74 -11.21
C ASP A 85 -0.14 -20.77 -10.34
N LEU A 86 0.47 -19.74 -10.94
CA LEU A 86 1.10 -18.66 -10.21
C LEU A 86 0.13 -18.00 -9.19
N MET A 87 -1.09 -17.69 -9.63
CA MET A 87 -2.10 -17.11 -8.73
C MET A 87 -2.44 -18.02 -7.56
N ARG A 88 -2.55 -19.33 -7.79
CA ARG A 88 -2.81 -20.32 -6.73
C ARG A 88 -1.65 -20.41 -5.74
N GLU A 89 -0.43 -20.46 -6.22
CA GLU A 89 0.78 -20.56 -5.40
C GLU A 89 0.96 -19.35 -4.48
N VAL A 90 0.59 -18.16 -4.93
CA VAL A 90 0.61 -16.95 -4.06
C VAL A 90 -0.64 -16.80 -3.19
N GLY A 91 -1.48 -17.83 -3.13
CA GLY A 91 -2.62 -17.90 -2.22
C GLY A 91 -3.90 -17.22 -2.73
N VAL A 92 -4.07 -17.08 -4.04
CA VAL A 92 -5.36 -16.71 -4.62
C VAL A 92 -6.25 -17.95 -4.66
N SER A 93 -7.34 -17.93 -3.92
CA SER A 93 -8.33 -19.01 -3.87
C SER A 93 -9.59 -18.65 -4.65
N GLY A 94 -10.41 -19.68 -4.94
CA GLY A 94 -11.71 -19.48 -5.59
C GLY A 94 -11.65 -19.18 -7.09
N LEU A 95 -10.53 -19.49 -7.75
CA LEU A 95 -10.36 -19.41 -9.18
C LEU A 95 -10.20 -20.80 -9.80
N VAL A 96 -10.84 -21.03 -10.93
CA VAL A 96 -10.75 -22.27 -11.71
C VAL A 96 -10.66 -21.97 -13.21
N LEU A 97 -10.07 -22.89 -13.96
CA LEU A 97 -10.08 -22.84 -15.41
C LEU A 97 -11.48 -23.21 -15.92
N GLY A 98 -12.06 -22.36 -16.75
CA GLY A 98 -13.33 -22.57 -17.43
C GLY A 98 -13.15 -23.12 -18.84
N LYS A 99 -14.26 -23.28 -19.55
CA LYS A 99 -14.24 -23.62 -20.97
C LYS A 99 -13.58 -22.48 -21.76
N GLY A 100 -12.73 -22.83 -22.74
CA GLY A 100 -12.03 -21.85 -23.59
C GLY A 100 -10.94 -21.07 -22.84
N ASP A 101 -10.30 -21.74 -21.86
CA ASP A 101 -9.14 -21.22 -21.10
C ASP A 101 -9.37 -19.93 -20.33
N CYS A 102 -10.63 -19.54 -20.10
CA CYS A 102 -10.91 -18.40 -19.25
C CYS A 102 -10.75 -18.76 -17.75
N VAL A 103 -10.24 -17.83 -16.95
CA VAL A 103 -10.23 -17.96 -15.51
C VAL A 103 -11.58 -17.54 -14.95
N ARG A 104 -12.23 -18.45 -14.21
CA ARG A 104 -13.54 -18.27 -13.60
C ARG A 104 -13.46 -18.12 -12.08
N SER A 105 -14.29 -17.26 -11.55
CA SER A 105 -14.57 -17.26 -10.13
C SER A 105 -15.53 -18.40 -9.76
N VAL A 106 -15.17 -19.20 -8.76
CA VAL A 106 -16.04 -20.26 -8.22
C VAL A 106 -17.35 -19.67 -7.67
N ARG A 107 -17.30 -18.45 -7.12
CA ARG A 107 -18.44 -17.81 -6.46
C ARG A 107 -19.61 -17.52 -7.41
N ASN A 108 -19.33 -16.98 -8.58
CA ASN A 108 -20.37 -16.57 -9.53
C ASN A 108 -20.37 -17.39 -10.84
N ASN A 109 -19.45 -18.32 -10.97
CA ASN A 109 -19.28 -19.19 -12.13
C ASN A 109 -19.11 -18.43 -13.46
N ARG A 110 -18.57 -17.21 -13.44
CA ARG A 110 -18.34 -16.34 -14.60
C ARG A 110 -16.86 -16.15 -14.85
N CYS A 111 -16.50 -16.00 -16.14
CA CYS A 111 -15.14 -15.65 -16.55
C CYS A 111 -14.80 -14.25 -16.07
N LEU A 112 -13.61 -14.09 -15.51
CA LEU A 112 -13.05 -12.80 -15.14
C LEU A 112 -12.44 -12.13 -16.37
N VAL A 113 -12.53 -10.81 -16.42
CA VAL A 113 -11.91 -10.02 -17.48
C VAL A 113 -10.47 -9.73 -17.12
N TYR A 114 -9.54 -9.96 -18.03
CA TYR A 114 -8.18 -9.48 -17.88
C TYR A 114 -8.12 -8.00 -18.19
N VAL A 115 -7.46 -7.26 -17.32
CA VAL A 115 -7.10 -5.86 -17.51
C VAL A 115 -5.59 -5.77 -17.51
N ILE A 116 -5.01 -5.52 -18.66
CA ILE A 116 -3.56 -5.47 -18.85
C ILE A 116 -3.12 -4.00 -18.92
N ASP A 117 -2.23 -3.61 -18.01
CA ASP A 117 -1.69 -2.25 -17.92
C ASP A 117 -2.80 -1.17 -17.93
N GLY A 118 -3.91 -1.46 -17.23
CA GLY A 118 -5.06 -0.57 -17.10
C GLY A 118 -6.10 -0.67 -18.21
N GLN A 119 -5.88 -1.49 -19.27
CA GLN A 119 -6.81 -1.66 -20.38
C GLN A 119 -7.52 -3.02 -20.34
N PRO A 120 -8.87 -3.08 -20.41
CA PRO A 120 -9.60 -4.32 -20.54
C PRO A 120 -9.21 -5.07 -21.83
N ALA A 121 -8.78 -6.32 -21.68
CA ALA A 121 -8.24 -7.15 -22.76
C ALA A 121 -9.12 -8.38 -23.10
N GLY A 122 -10.21 -8.60 -22.34
CA GLY A 122 -11.12 -9.74 -22.53
C GLY A 122 -10.92 -10.85 -21.50
N THR A 123 -11.59 -11.99 -21.74
CA THR A 123 -11.64 -13.09 -20.77
C THR A 123 -10.69 -14.24 -21.10
N ASN A 124 -10.16 -14.28 -22.31
CA ASN A 124 -9.26 -15.33 -22.80
C ASN A 124 -7.96 -14.69 -23.25
N VAL A 125 -7.09 -14.40 -22.31
CA VAL A 125 -5.79 -13.75 -22.53
C VAL A 125 -4.70 -14.62 -21.93
N PHE A 126 -3.71 -14.95 -22.75
CA PHE A 126 -2.49 -15.61 -22.26
C PHE A 126 -1.53 -14.58 -21.68
N VAL A 127 -1.20 -14.75 -20.40
CA VAL A 127 -0.22 -13.92 -19.69
C VAL A 127 0.89 -14.82 -19.20
N PRO A 128 2.11 -14.71 -19.75
CA PRO A 128 3.25 -15.45 -19.21
C PRO A 128 3.56 -14.98 -17.77
N PRO A 129 3.76 -15.89 -16.80
CA PRO A 129 4.14 -15.52 -15.44
C PRO A 129 5.38 -14.64 -15.36
N SER A 130 6.35 -14.87 -16.27
CA SER A 130 7.58 -14.05 -16.37
C SER A 130 7.33 -12.58 -16.66
N ASP A 131 6.25 -12.26 -17.34
CA ASP A 131 5.94 -10.89 -17.78
C ASP A 131 5.17 -10.12 -16.72
N VAL A 132 4.65 -10.81 -15.70
CA VAL A 132 3.88 -10.19 -14.62
C VAL A 132 4.80 -9.42 -13.70
N TYR A 133 4.56 -8.12 -13.56
CA TYR A 133 5.21 -7.30 -12.54
C TYR A 133 4.45 -7.37 -11.21
N PHE A 134 3.16 -7.07 -11.24
CA PHE A 134 2.24 -7.32 -10.14
C PHE A 134 0.83 -7.59 -10.69
N PHE A 135 -0.03 -8.14 -9.86
CA PHE A 135 -1.43 -8.32 -10.21
C PHE A 135 -2.36 -8.11 -9.01
N ALA A 136 -3.64 -7.91 -9.29
CA ALA A 136 -4.71 -7.92 -8.31
C ALA A 136 -5.92 -8.68 -8.88
N VAL A 137 -6.69 -9.34 -8.01
CA VAL A 137 -7.95 -9.98 -8.37
C VAL A 137 -9.10 -9.23 -7.72
N LEU A 138 -9.98 -8.71 -8.55
CA LEU A 138 -11.09 -7.86 -8.14
C LEU A 138 -12.42 -8.61 -8.19
N SER A 139 -13.27 -8.32 -7.21
CA SER A 139 -14.65 -8.74 -7.20
C SER A 139 -15.47 -8.05 -8.32
N ALA A 140 -16.69 -8.55 -8.55
CA ALA A 140 -17.61 -7.93 -9.51
C ALA A 140 -17.89 -6.46 -9.18
N THR A 141 -18.08 -6.14 -7.91
CA THR A 141 -18.35 -4.74 -7.47
C THR A 141 -17.17 -3.83 -7.73
N GLU A 142 -15.96 -4.26 -7.35
CA GLU A 142 -14.73 -3.47 -7.53
C GLU A 142 -14.43 -3.24 -9.01
N SER A 143 -14.55 -4.28 -9.84
CA SER A 143 -14.27 -4.19 -11.27
C SER A 143 -15.33 -3.36 -12.03
N ALA A 144 -16.62 -3.53 -11.68
CA ALA A 144 -17.68 -2.73 -12.25
C ALA A 144 -17.55 -1.24 -11.92
N THR A 145 -17.10 -0.90 -10.71
CA THR A 145 -16.82 0.50 -10.33
C THR A 145 -15.73 1.14 -11.20
N GLN A 146 -14.73 0.36 -11.65
CA GLN A 146 -13.61 0.87 -12.44
C GLN A 146 -13.87 0.85 -13.95
N TRP A 147 -14.51 -0.19 -14.47
CA TRP A 147 -14.66 -0.44 -15.92
C TRP A 147 -16.11 -0.66 -16.36
N GLY A 148 -17.09 -0.54 -15.45
CA GLY A 148 -18.49 -0.70 -15.77
C GLY A 148 -18.80 -2.05 -16.44
N ASP A 149 -19.54 -1.99 -17.54
CA ASP A 149 -19.96 -3.16 -18.32
C ASP A 149 -18.81 -3.92 -18.99
N LYS A 150 -17.60 -3.36 -19.02
CA LYS A 150 -16.43 -4.04 -19.58
C LYS A 150 -15.89 -5.14 -18.66
N ALA A 151 -16.17 -5.07 -17.35
CA ALA A 151 -15.74 -6.08 -16.38
C ALA A 151 -16.81 -6.33 -15.29
N PRO A 152 -18.04 -6.75 -15.66
CA PRO A 152 -19.18 -6.80 -14.73
C PRO A 152 -19.08 -7.95 -13.72
N TRP A 153 -18.27 -8.97 -13.99
CA TRP A 153 -18.22 -10.21 -13.20
C TRP A 153 -16.94 -10.36 -12.35
N GLY A 154 -16.09 -9.37 -12.38
CA GLY A 154 -14.78 -9.36 -11.75
C GLY A 154 -13.65 -9.23 -12.76
N ALA A 155 -12.48 -8.86 -12.27
CA ALA A 155 -11.30 -8.66 -13.11
C ALA A 155 -10.03 -9.26 -12.51
N ILE A 156 -9.13 -9.68 -13.39
CA ILE A 156 -7.74 -9.96 -13.08
C ILE A 156 -6.94 -8.81 -13.67
N VAL A 157 -6.49 -7.92 -12.82
CA VAL A 157 -5.69 -6.75 -13.21
C VAL A 157 -4.23 -7.15 -13.19
N VAL A 158 -3.56 -7.04 -14.32
CA VAL A 158 -2.15 -7.40 -14.48
C VAL A 158 -1.39 -6.18 -14.98
N TYR A 159 -0.28 -5.88 -14.33
CA TYR A 159 0.68 -4.91 -14.83
C TYR A 159 1.94 -5.63 -15.24
N THR A 160 2.40 -5.33 -16.46
CA THR A 160 3.52 -6.03 -17.06
C THR A 160 4.85 -5.32 -16.77
N ARG A 161 5.94 -6.11 -16.81
CA ARG A 161 7.31 -5.58 -16.64
C ARG A 161 7.71 -4.61 -17.74
N MET A 162 7.24 -4.84 -18.96
CA MET A 162 7.61 -4.03 -20.13
C MET A 162 7.16 -2.57 -20.00
N ASN A 163 6.10 -2.29 -19.23
CA ASN A 163 5.65 -0.93 -18.96
C ASN A 163 6.35 -0.28 -17.76
N GLY A 164 7.02 -1.06 -16.91
CA GLY A 164 7.72 -0.55 -15.72
C GLY A 164 8.94 0.31 -16.04
N ASP A 165 9.58 0.06 -17.18
CA ASP A 165 10.80 0.76 -17.60
C ASP A 165 10.54 2.01 -18.44
N ARG A 166 9.30 2.27 -18.84
CA ARG A 166 8.96 3.50 -19.55
C ARG A 166 8.96 4.68 -18.58
N ARG A 167 10.12 5.33 -18.47
CA ARG A 167 10.19 6.69 -17.93
C ARG A 167 9.32 7.57 -18.83
N ARG A 168 8.25 8.15 -18.28
CA ARG A 168 7.60 9.25 -19.00
C ARG A 168 8.61 10.39 -19.11
N PRO A 169 8.74 10.97 -20.30
CA PRO A 169 9.54 12.17 -20.49
C PRO A 169 9.02 13.33 -19.64
#